data_a5cdcf0af962e57f4866364a813a7b0c
#
_entry.id   a5cdcf0af962e57f4866364a813a7b0c
#
_cell.length_a   1.000
_cell.length_b   1.000
_cell.length_c   1.000
_cell.angle_alpha   90.00
_cell.angle_beta   90.00
_cell.angle_gamma   90.00
#
_symmetry.space_group_name_H-M   'P 1'
#
loop_
_entity.id
_entity.type
_entity.pdbx_description
1 polymer ?
#
loop_
_entity_poly.entity_id
_entity_poly.type
_entity_poly.pdbx_seq_one_letter_code
_entity_poly.pdbx_strand_id
1 'polypeptide(L)'
;MQISVDGFGATNDPAVDWMLWDWGPRCPWDGALKKRFNETIEGIDTVLLSGPMAEGYIDHWTNMAQQKAGDPDYAFTHRIVAAHKRVISRSLTALRRPRTSIGRGPLLDEVAALKQGEGVDIICFGGTTFAAALLDGGAVDELQLYVNPFAISGGQSVFKRSRALRCLEATAYECGIVVQRYQP
;
A
#
# COMPACT_ATOMS: atom_id res chain seq x y z
N MET A 1 3.35 -1.18 3.51
CA MET A 1 2.73 -2.51 3.32
C MET A 1 2.56 -3.18 4.66
N GLN A 2 1.38 -3.79 4.96
CA GLN A 2 1.16 -4.59 6.17
C GLN A 2 1.86 -5.94 6.02
N ILE A 3 2.55 -6.38 7.08
CA ILE A 3 3.11 -7.74 7.19
C ILE A 3 2.89 -8.28 8.61
N SER A 4 2.88 -9.60 8.76
CA SER A 4 2.94 -10.28 10.06
C SER A 4 4.36 -10.19 10.65
N VAL A 5 4.52 -10.46 11.95
CA VAL A 5 5.84 -10.43 12.62
C VAL A 5 6.82 -11.46 12.03
N ASP A 6 6.31 -12.53 11.42
CA ASP A 6 7.07 -13.57 10.72
C ASP A 6 7.21 -13.32 9.20
N GLY A 7 6.87 -12.11 8.72
CA GLY A 7 7.26 -11.59 7.40
C GLY A 7 6.31 -11.90 6.24
N PHE A 8 5.08 -12.29 6.50
CA PHE A 8 4.09 -12.57 5.46
C PHE A 8 3.14 -11.38 5.25
N GLY A 9 2.88 -11.03 4.00
CA GLY A 9 1.93 -9.96 3.61
C GLY A 9 0.52 -10.47 3.27
N ALA A 10 0.33 -11.78 3.23
CA ALA A 10 -0.97 -12.41 3.07
C ALA A 10 -0.91 -13.84 3.65
N THR A 11 -2.00 -14.26 4.26
CA THR A 11 -2.17 -15.63 4.77
C THR A 11 -2.70 -16.57 3.68
N ASN A 12 -2.45 -17.86 3.81
CA ASN A 12 -3.08 -18.92 3.02
C ASN A 12 -4.44 -19.35 3.61
N ASP A 13 -4.72 -19.00 4.86
CA ASP A 13 -5.98 -19.28 5.54
C ASP A 13 -6.81 -18.00 5.68
N PRO A 14 -7.92 -17.85 4.92
CA PRO A 14 -8.76 -16.67 4.97
C PRO A 14 -9.49 -16.47 6.30
N ALA A 15 -9.53 -17.48 7.16
CA ALA A 15 -10.14 -17.37 8.50
C ALA A 15 -9.22 -16.68 9.51
N VAL A 16 -7.94 -16.51 9.19
CA VAL A 16 -6.97 -15.85 10.07
C VAL A 16 -7.05 -14.34 9.87
N ASP A 17 -7.71 -13.65 10.80
CA ASP A 17 -7.76 -12.19 10.87
C ASP A 17 -6.56 -11.67 11.68
N TRP A 18 -5.49 -11.31 10.98
CA TRP A 18 -4.19 -10.95 11.56
C TRP A 18 -3.83 -9.47 11.38
N MET A 19 -4.49 -8.79 10.45
CA MET A 19 -4.09 -7.45 10.02
C MET A 19 -4.84 -6.39 10.82
N LEU A 20 -4.13 -5.61 11.60
CA LEU A 20 -4.69 -4.47 12.34
C LEU A 20 -4.89 -3.28 11.38
N TRP A 21 -5.92 -3.34 10.54
CA TRP A 21 -6.17 -2.34 9.50
C TRP A 21 -7.55 -1.66 9.60
N ASP A 22 -8.37 -2.01 10.54
CA ASP A 22 -9.70 -1.41 10.66
C ASP A 22 -9.64 0.02 11.21
N TRP A 23 -9.98 1.01 10.38
CA TRP A 23 -10.13 2.42 10.75
C TRP A 23 -11.50 2.73 11.37
N GLY A 24 -12.34 1.74 11.60
CA GLY A 24 -13.63 1.88 12.24
C GLY A 24 -13.53 2.16 13.75
N PRO A 25 -14.66 2.13 14.46
CA PRO A 25 -14.71 2.39 15.91
C PRO A 25 -13.87 1.41 16.75
N ARG A 26 -13.51 0.27 16.18
CA ARG A 26 -12.66 -0.75 16.81
C ARG A 26 -11.22 -0.73 16.25
N CYS A 27 -10.87 0.33 15.50
CA CYS A 27 -9.54 0.46 14.95
C CYS A 27 -8.49 0.46 16.07
N PRO A 28 -7.57 -0.50 16.07
CA PRO A 28 -6.53 -0.60 17.08
C PRO A 28 -5.41 0.42 16.89
N TRP A 29 -5.35 1.12 15.75
CA TRP A 29 -4.32 2.11 15.50
C TRP A 29 -4.45 3.29 16.45
N ASP A 30 -3.39 3.59 17.18
CA ASP A 30 -3.32 4.78 18.01
C ASP A 30 -3.21 6.07 17.19
N GLY A 31 -3.42 7.21 17.85
CA GLY A 31 -3.43 8.52 17.17
C GLY A 31 -2.10 8.88 16.53
N ALA A 32 -0.97 8.41 17.08
CA ALA A 32 0.36 8.68 16.52
C ALA A 32 0.56 7.92 15.20
N LEU A 33 0.14 6.65 15.13
CA LEU A 33 0.20 5.86 13.92
C LEU A 33 -0.72 6.40 12.82
N LYS A 34 -1.94 6.80 13.18
CA LYS A 34 -2.89 7.44 12.25
C LYS A 34 -2.33 8.74 11.67
N LYS A 35 -1.78 9.58 12.54
CA LYS A 35 -1.13 10.83 12.13
C LYS A 35 0.01 10.54 11.15
N ARG A 36 0.90 9.61 11.50
CA ARG A 36 2.01 9.19 10.63
C ARG A 36 1.54 8.71 9.26
N PHE A 37 0.48 7.92 9.22
CA PHE A 37 -0.07 7.43 7.96
C PHE A 37 -0.64 8.58 7.10
N ASN A 38 -1.40 9.50 7.70
CA ASN A 38 -1.90 10.68 7.00
C ASN A 38 -0.74 11.50 6.39
N GLU A 39 0.32 11.77 7.16
CA GLU A 39 1.51 12.48 6.70
C GLU A 39 2.19 11.76 5.52
N THR A 40 2.28 10.43 5.58
CA THR A 40 2.85 9.62 4.47
C THR A 40 2.02 9.76 3.19
N ILE A 41 0.70 9.81 3.32
CA ILE A 41 -0.22 9.90 2.17
C ILE A 41 -0.32 11.32 1.62
N GLU A 42 -0.04 12.34 2.42
CA GLU A 42 -0.16 13.75 2.00
C GLU A 42 0.74 14.08 0.80
N GLY A 43 1.93 13.48 0.74
CA GLY A 43 2.92 13.71 -0.32
C GLY A 43 2.64 13.01 -1.66
N ILE A 44 1.70 12.06 -1.72
CA ILE A 44 1.49 11.27 -2.94
C ILE A 44 0.68 12.03 -4.00
N ASP A 45 0.97 11.75 -5.26
CA ASP A 45 0.14 12.16 -6.40
C ASP A 45 -0.33 10.98 -7.28
N THR A 46 0.29 9.82 -7.13
CA THR A 46 -0.03 8.63 -7.90
C THR A 46 -0.14 7.39 -7.00
N VAL A 47 -1.23 6.64 -7.18
CA VAL A 47 -1.43 5.32 -6.59
C VAL A 47 -1.25 4.26 -7.68
N LEU A 48 -0.27 3.38 -7.49
CA LEU A 48 0.00 2.27 -8.38
C LEU A 48 -0.75 1.02 -7.93
N LEU A 49 -1.57 0.45 -8.82
CA LEU A 49 -2.45 -0.67 -8.51
C LEU A 49 -2.25 -1.82 -9.50
N SER A 50 -2.39 -3.05 -9.01
CA SER A 50 -2.55 -4.22 -9.87
C SER A 50 -4.00 -4.31 -10.38
N GLY A 51 -4.20 -4.91 -11.55
CA GLY A 51 -5.53 -5.07 -12.15
C GLY A 51 -6.57 -5.68 -11.20
N PRO A 52 -6.28 -6.81 -10.51
CA PRO A 52 -7.23 -7.44 -9.59
C PRO A 52 -7.67 -6.56 -8.40
N MET A 53 -6.80 -5.63 -7.96
CA MET A 53 -7.12 -4.75 -6.82
C MET A 53 -7.88 -3.50 -7.23
N ALA A 54 -7.76 -3.06 -8.48
CA ALA A 54 -8.03 -1.69 -8.87
C ALA A 54 -9.48 -1.24 -8.58
N GLU A 55 -10.47 -2.03 -9.00
CA GLU A 55 -11.87 -1.63 -8.86
C GLU A 55 -12.28 -1.55 -7.40
N GLY A 56 -12.05 -2.63 -6.65
CA GLY A 56 -12.41 -2.68 -5.23
C GLY A 56 -11.68 -1.63 -4.39
N TYR A 57 -10.40 -1.36 -4.69
CA TYR A 57 -9.63 -0.34 -4.01
C TYR A 57 -10.18 1.07 -4.27
N ILE A 58 -10.43 1.41 -5.53
CA ILE A 58 -10.90 2.76 -5.90
C ILE A 58 -12.29 3.00 -5.33
N ASP A 59 -13.20 2.03 -5.45
CA ASP A 59 -14.57 2.16 -4.96
C ASP A 59 -14.61 2.24 -3.43
N HIS A 60 -13.83 1.42 -2.73
CA HIS A 60 -13.71 1.47 -1.27
C HIS A 60 -13.30 2.87 -0.77
N TRP A 61 -12.17 3.40 -1.26
CA TRP A 61 -11.67 4.69 -0.79
C TRP A 61 -12.51 5.87 -1.24
N THR A 62 -13.18 5.78 -2.39
CA THR A 62 -14.15 6.80 -2.82
C THR A 62 -15.34 6.84 -1.87
N ASN A 63 -15.88 5.70 -1.50
CA ASN A 63 -16.98 5.60 -0.54
C ASN A 63 -16.57 6.07 0.85
N MET A 64 -15.37 5.68 1.32
CA MET A 64 -14.86 6.10 2.62
C MET A 64 -14.64 7.62 2.69
N ALA A 65 -14.12 8.24 1.65
CA ALA A 65 -13.95 9.69 1.59
C ALA A 65 -15.29 10.45 1.67
N GLN A 66 -16.37 9.88 1.12
CA GLN A 66 -17.70 10.46 1.21
C GLN A 66 -18.33 10.24 2.61
N GLN A 67 -18.26 9.02 3.15
CA GLN A 67 -18.87 8.66 4.42
C GLN A 67 -18.17 9.30 5.62
N LYS A 68 -16.88 9.56 5.50
CA LYS A 68 -16.00 10.09 6.55
C LYS A 68 -15.54 11.52 6.28
N ALA A 69 -16.26 12.25 5.43
CA ALA A 69 -15.97 13.65 5.15
C ALA A 69 -15.96 14.47 6.47
N GLY A 70 -14.85 15.14 6.75
CA GLY A 70 -14.66 15.93 7.98
C GLY A 70 -14.10 15.17 9.18
N ASP A 71 -13.92 13.87 9.10
CA ASP A 71 -13.20 13.11 10.14
C ASP A 71 -11.68 13.21 9.89
N PRO A 72 -10.91 13.85 10.80
CA PRO A 72 -9.48 14.08 10.60
C PRO A 72 -8.66 12.79 10.51
N ASP A 73 -9.11 11.71 11.14
CA ASP A 73 -8.46 10.41 11.05
C ASP A 73 -8.51 9.84 9.62
N TYR A 74 -9.47 10.26 8.83
CA TYR A 74 -9.68 9.84 7.44
C TYR A 74 -9.22 10.86 6.39
N ALA A 75 -8.48 11.89 6.78
CA ALA A 75 -8.01 12.94 5.86
C ALA A 75 -7.26 12.38 4.63
N PHE A 76 -6.50 11.30 4.81
CA PHE A 76 -5.77 10.60 3.76
C PHE A 76 -6.68 10.09 2.62
N THR A 77 -7.96 9.80 2.89
CA THR A 77 -8.88 9.27 1.87
C THR A 77 -9.12 10.27 0.75
N HIS A 78 -9.21 11.56 1.09
CA HIS A 78 -9.34 12.63 0.09
C HIS A 78 -8.11 12.69 -0.82
N ARG A 79 -6.92 12.48 -0.26
CA ARG A 79 -5.68 12.45 -1.03
C ARG A 79 -5.61 11.24 -1.96
N ILE A 80 -5.98 10.05 -1.48
CA ILE A 80 -6.07 8.84 -2.31
C ILE A 80 -7.06 9.05 -3.47
N VAL A 81 -8.23 9.63 -3.20
CA VAL A 81 -9.24 9.90 -4.24
C VAL A 81 -8.73 10.93 -5.25
N ALA A 82 -8.05 11.98 -4.79
CA ALA A 82 -7.50 13.03 -5.64
C ALA A 82 -6.29 12.58 -6.46
N ALA A 83 -5.49 11.63 -5.97
CA ALA A 83 -4.33 11.10 -6.67
C ALA A 83 -4.70 10.42 -7.99
N HIS A 84 -3.77 10.37 -8.96
CA HIS A 84 -3.91 9.57 -10.17
C HIS A 84 -3.78 8.08 -9.84
N LYS A 85 -4.65 7.20 -10.39
CA LYS A 85 -4.56 5.75 -10.25
C LYS A 85 -3.97 5.15 -11.52
N ARG A 86 -2.75 4.68 -11.45
CA ARG A 86 -2.13 3.90 -12.53
C ARG A 86 -2.36 2.41 -12.27
N VAL A 87 -3.15 1.78 -13.11
CA VAL A 87 -3.49 0.36 -13.00
C VAL A 87 -2.66 -0.42 -14.01
N ILE A 88 -1.84 -1.35 -13.55
CA ILE A 88 -1.06 -2.21 -14.45
C ILE A 88 -1.82 -3.52 -14.65
N SER A 89 -2.28 -3.72 -15.89
CA SER A 89 -3.03 -4.93 -16.25
C SER A 89 -3.02 -5.18 -17.76
N ARG A 90 -2.71 -6.40 -18.16
CA ARG A 90 -2.83 -6.86 -19.55
C ARG A 90 -4.22 -7.38 -19.89
N SER A 91 -4.98 -7.82 -18.89
CA SER A 91 -6.29 -8.47 -19.09
C SER A 91 -7.47 -7.51 -18.88
N LEU A 92 -7.30 -6.44 -18.08
CA LEU A 92 -8.38 -5.50 -17.81
C LEU A 92 -8.67 -4.65 -19.07
N THR A 93 -9.83 -4.83 -19.67
CA THR A 93 -10.18 -4.18 -20.94
C THR A 93 -10.53 -2.70 -20.75
N ALA A 94 -11.25 -2.36 -19.69
CA ALA A 94 -11.62 -0.99 -19.34
C ALA A 94 -11.82 -0.86 -17.82
N LEU A 95 -11.53 0.32 -17.30
CA LEU A 95 -11.87 0.73 -15.93
C LEU A 95 -12.25 2.21 -15.97
N ARG A 96 -13.53 2.49 -15.97
CA ARG A 96 -14.03 3.88 -16.05
C ARG A 96 -14.19 4.44 -14.63
N ARG A 97 -13.11 4.98 -14.10
CA ARG A 97 -13.09 5.69 -12.81
C ARG A 97 -12.33 7.01 -12.99
N PRO A 98 -12.72 8.07 -12.25
CA PRO A 98 -12.01 9.36 -12.33
C PRO A 98 -10.51 9.20 -12.05
N ARG A 99 -9.69 9.98 -12.78
CA ARG A 99 -8.24 10.03 -12.60
C ARG A 99 -7.58 8.66 -12.64
N THR A 100 -8.03 7.78 -13.54
CA THR A 100 -7.54 6.41 -13.66
C THR A 100 -7.08 6.12 -15.08
N SER A 101 -5.92 5.50 -15.22
CA SER A 101 -5.39 5.00 -16.49
C SER A 101 -4.87 3.58 -16.36
N ILE A 102 -4.92 2.81 -17.47
CA ILE A 102 -4.45 1.43 -17.51
C ILE A 102 -3.13 1.39 -18.28
N GLY A 103 -2.09 0.87 -17.65
CA GLY A 103 -0.82 0.49 -18.26
C GLY A 103 -0.87 -0.97 -18.72
N ARG A 104 -0.49 -1.23 -19.96
CA ARG A 104 -0.55 -2.57 -20.58
C ARG A 104 0.83 -3.14 -20.90
N GLY A 105 1.86 -2.33 -20.73
CA GLY A 105 3.25 -2.69 -20.91
C GLY A 105 3.79 -3.57 -19.78
N PRO A 106 5.07 -3.98 -19.88
CA PRO A 106 5.78 -4.62 -18.79
C PRO A 106 5.77 -3.72 -17.53
N LEU A 107 5.61 -4.33 -16.36
CA LEU A 107 5.46 -3.62 -15.10
C LEU A 107 6.58 -2.59 -14.86
N LEU A 108 7.82 -2.98 -15.06
CA LEU A 108 8.97 -2.13 -14.77
C LEU A 108 9.08 -0.95 -15.73
N ASP A 109 8.73 -1.16 -17.02
CA ASP A 109 8.74 -0.10 -18.03
C ASP A 109 7.65 0.95 -17.72
N GLU A 110 6.46 0.49 -17.30
CA GLU A 110 5.37 1.36 -16.89
C GLU A 110 5.74 2.21 -15.67
N VAL A 111 6.43 1.62 -14.66
CA VAL A 111 6.89 2.35 -13.49
C VAL A 111 8.04 3.29 -13.83
N ALA A 112 8.97 2.87 -14.67
CA ALA A 112 10.07 3.74 -15.12
C ALA A 112 9.54 4.97 -15.86
N ALA A 113 8.54 4.80 -16.73
CA ALA A 113 7.89 5.91 -17.42
C ALA A 113 7.16 6.86 -16.45
N LEU A 114 6.49 6.33 -15.42
CA LEU A 114 5.86 7.15 -14.36
C LEU A 114 6.90 7.97 -13.60
N LYS A 115 8.04 7.39 -13.24
CA LYS A 115 9.12 8.06 -12.50
C LYS A 115 9.84 9.14 -13.30
N GLN A 116 9.74 9.13 -14.64
CA GLN A 116 10.29 10.17 -15.52
C GLN A 116 9.34 11.34 -15.71
N GLY A 117 8.06 11.18 -15.34
CA GLY A 117 7.06 12.23 -15.41
C GLY A 117 7.24 13.30 -14.34
N GLU A 118 6.54 14.41 -14.52
CA GLU A 118 6.39 15.40 -13.46
C GLU A 118 5.49 14.83 -12.37
N GLY A 119 5.91 14.93 -11.11
CA GLY A 119 5.16 14.41 -9.98
C GLY A 119 5.98 14.40 -8.70
N VAL A 120 5.36 13.92 -7.59
CA VAL A 120 6.02 13.84 -6.30
C VAL A 120 6.27 12.37 -5.97
N ASP A 121 5.29 11.69 -5.34
CA ASP A 121 5.48 10.33 -4.88
C ASP A 121 4.45 9.36 -5.48
N ILE A 122 4.93 8.19 -5.89
CA ILE A 122 4.13 7.05 -6.32
C ILE A 122 4.04 6.07 -5.16
N ILE A 123 2.81 5.78 -4.69
CA ILE A 123 2.59 4.80 -3.64
C ILE A 123 1.99 3.51 -4.19
N CYS A 124 2.47 2.37 -3.67
CA CYS A 124 1.89 1.05 -3.93
C CYS A 124 1.53 0.37 -2.60
N PHE A 125 0.26 0.04 -2.41
CA PHE A 125 -0.20 -0.67 -1.20
C PHE A 125 -0.14 -2.20 -1.29
N GLY A 126 0.19 -2.75 -2.44
CA GLY A 126 0.25 -4.20 -2.70
C GLY A 126 -0.71 -4.57 -3.85
N GLY A 127 -1.32 -5.86 -4.08
CA GLY A 127 -1.02 -7.03 -3.18
C GLY A 127 0.42 -7.53 -3.18
N THR A 128 0.62 -8.52 -2.35
CA THR A 128 1.94 -9.02 -2.01
C THR A 128 2.77 -9.42 -3.24
N THR A 129 2.18 -10.16 -4.18
CA THR A 129 2.87 -10.57 -5.42
C THR A 129 3.26 -9.38 -6.29
N PHE A 130 2.41 -8.36 -6.37
CA PHE A 130 2.67 -7.16 -7.17
C PHE A 130 3.78 -6.33 -6.53
N ALA A 131 3.73 -6.12 -5.21
CA ALA A 131 4.79 -5.44 -4.47
C ALA A 131 6.13 -6.19 -4.55
N ALA A 132 6.11 -7.53 -4.47
CA ALA A 132 7.30 -8.36 -4.65
C ALA A 132 7.94 -8.18 -6.03
N ALA A 133 7.13 -8.12 -7.09
CA ALA A 133 7.65 -7.91 -8.45
C ALA A 133 8.31 -6.53 -8.62
N LEU A 134 7.73 -5.49 -8.02
CA LEU A 134 8.32 -4.14 -8.00
C LEU A 134 9.66 -4.13 -7.24
N LEU A 135 9.66 -4.77 -6.07
CA LEU A 135 10.84 -4.84 -5.22
C LEU A 135 11.97 -5.63 -5.90
N ASP A 136 11.65 -6.79 -6.49
CA ASP A 136 12.61 -7.64 -7.20
C ASP A 136 13.16 -6.97 -8.46
N GLY A 137 12.36 -6.14 -9.09
CA GLY A 137 12.75 -5.36 -10.27
C GLY A 137 13.53 -4.08 -9.94
N GLY A 138 13.80 -3.77 -8.68
CA GLY A 138 14.51 -2.54 -8.28
C GLY A 138 13.71 -1.26 -8.51
N ALA A 139 12.38 -1.34 -8.60
CA ALA A 139 11.51 -0.20 -8.87
C ALA A 139 11.06 0.54 -7.60
N VAL A 140 11.41 0.02 -6.41
CA VAL A 140 11.05 0.58 -5.09
C VAL A 140 12.22 1.38 -4.53
N ASP A 141 12.00 2.66 -4.26
CA ASP A 141 13.02 3.54 -3.65
C ASP A 141 12.95 3.49 -2.12
N GLU A 142 11.75 3.34 -1.57
CA GLU A 142 11.51 3.19 -0.15
C GLU A 142 10.47 2.09 0.11
N LEU A 143 10.80 1.18 1.03
CA LEU A 143 9.91 0.12 1.50
C LEU A 143 9.45 0.44 2.92
N GLN A 144 8.15 0.65 3.12
CA GLN A 144 7.55 0.82 4.43
C GLN A 144 6.80 -0.44 4.83
N LEU A 145 7.22 -1.06 5.93
CA LEU A 145 6.61 -2.25 6.52
C LEU A 145 5.88 -1.87 7.81
N TYR A 146 4.59 -2.15 7.86
CA TYR A 146 3.76 -2.09 9.06
C TYR A 146 3.70 -3.49 9.63
N VAL A 147 4.60 -3.79 10.54
CA VAL A 147 4.74 -5.12 11.15
C VAL A 147 3.68 -5.29 12.22
N ASN A 148 2.70 -6.15 11.95
CA ASN A 148 1.64 -6.46 12.91
C ASN A 148 2.15 -7.45 13.96
N PRO A 149 1.72 -7.32 15.22
CA PRO A 149 2.13 -8.20 16.33
C PRO A 149 1.41 -9.56 16.27
N PHE A 150 1.44 -10.22 15.11
CA PHE A 150 0.78 -11.49 14.85
C PHE A 150 1.67 -12.37 13.96
N ALA A 151 1.91 -13.62 14.37
CA ALA A 151 2.59 -14.62 13.56
C ALA A 151 1.56 -15.54 12.89
N ILE A 152 1.61 -15.65 11.56
CA ILE A 152 0.65 -16.45 10.79
C ILE A 152 1.23 -17.80 10.32
N SER A 153 2.50 -18.05 10.59
CA SER A 153 3.23 -19.29 10.33
C SER A 153 3.23 -19.80 8.87
N GLY A 154 2.73 -19.01 7.93
CA GLY A 154 2.74 -19.34 6.50
C GLY A 154 1.90 -18.39 5.68
N GLY A 155 2.30 -18.18 4.43
CA GLY A 155 1.60 -17.24 3.56
C GLY A 155 2.46 -16.74 2.40
N GLN A 156 2.09 -15.58 1.87
CA GLN A 156 2.82 -14.94 0.80
C GLN A 156 3.78 -13.88 1.36
N SER A 157 5.09 -14.06 1.16
CA SER A 157 6.08 -13.05 1.47
C SER A 157 6.27 -12.06 0.31
N VAL A 158 6.53 -10.79 0.64
CA VAL A 158 6.97 -9.79 -0.33
C VAL A 158 8.42 -10.02 -0.77
N PHE A 159 9.21 -10.71 0.05
CA PHE A 159 10.58 -11.07 -0.25
C PHE A 159 10.65 -12.43 -0.94
N LYS A 160 10.90 -12.44 -2.25
CA LYS A 160 11.04 -13.68 -3.06
C LYS A 160 12.49 -14.16 -3.16
N ARG A 161 13.43 -13.31 -2.81
CA ARG A 161 14.87 -13.63 -2.76
C ARG A 161 15.55 -12.86 -1.62
N SER A 162 16.74 -13.30 -1.25
CA SER A 162 17.58 -12.60 -0.28
C SER A 162 18.00 -11.24 -0.80
N ARG A 163 17.93 -10.22 0.06
CA ARG A 163 18.45 -8.87 -0.23
C ARG A 163 18.85 -8.16 1.07
N ALA A 164 19.87 -7.34 0.97
CA ALA A 164 20.19 -6.40 2.03
C ALA A 164 19.24 -5.20 1.94
N LEU A 165 18.86 -4.68 3.10
CA LEU A 165 18.03 -3.48 3.23
C LEU A 165 18.76 -2.52 4.18
N ARG A 166 18.80 -1.25 3.83
CA ARG A 166 19.30 -0.21 4.73
C ARG A 166 18.13 0.33 5.55
N CYS A 167 18.13 0.08 6.85
CA CYS A 167 17.13 0.64 7.76
C CYS A 167 17.29 2.17 7.82
N LEU A 168 16.20 2.88 7.55
CA LEU A 168 16.11 4.32 7.66
C LEU A 168 15.49 4.73 9.00
N GLU A 169 14.48 3.96 9.45
CA GLU A 169 13.71 4.24 10.65
C GLU A 169 13.00 2.97 11.13
N ALA A 170 12.82 2.85 12.45
CA ALA A 170 11.94 1.86 13.05
C ALA A 170 11.24 2.49 14.27
N THR A 171 9.91 2.51 14.25
CA THR A 171 9.09 3.13 15.30
C THR A 171 8.03 2.17 15.78
N ALA A 172 8.00 1.89 17.08
CA ALA A 172 6.95 1.10 17.72
C ALA A 172 5.80 1.99 18.17
N TYR A 173 4.58 1.53 17.99
CA TYR A 173 3.35 2.23 18.36
C TYR A 173 2.62 1.48 19.46
N GLU A 174 1.78 2.21 20.24
CA GLU A 174 1.05 1.65 21.39
C GLU A 174 0.12 0.50 21.01
N CYS A 175 -0.44 0.51 19.80
CA CYS A 175 -1.24 -0.59 19.26
C CYS A 175 -0.45 -1.88 18.97
N GLY A 176 0.87 -1.87 19.16
CA GLY A 176 1.76 -3.02 18.92
C GLY A 176 2.32 -3.10 17.50
N ILE A 177 1.88 -2.27 16.58
CA ILE A 177 2.47 -2.18 15.24
C ILE A 177 3.85 -1.53 15.33
N VAL A 178 4.82 -2.10 14.58
CA VAL A 178 6.13 -1.47 14.35
C VAL A 178 6.21 -1.03 12.89
N VAL A 179 6.36 0.26 12.66
CA VAL A 179 6.61 0.78 11.31
C VAL A 179 8.11 0.82 11.06
N GLN A 180 8.53 0.13 10.02
CA GLN A 180 9.93 0.07 9.59
C GLN A 180 10.04 0.65 8.18
N ARG A 181 11.02 1.54 7.99
CA ARG A 181 11.34 2.13 6.69
C ARG A 181 12.70 1.66 6.24
N TYR A 182 12.78 1.23 5.01
CA TYR A 182 14.02 0.72 4.41
C TYR A 182 14.26 1.31 3.04
N GLN A 183 15.52 1.47 2.71
CA GLN A 183 15.99 1.58 1.33
C GLN A 183 16.40 0.18 0.88
N PRO A 184 15.77 -0.35 -0.19
CA PRO A 184 16.14 -1.65 -0.77
C PRO A 184 17.46 -1.64 -1.51
#